data_f3587e963a1f194e98d39bda80304d59
#
_entry.id   f3587e963a1f194e98d39bda80304d59
#
_cell.length_a   1.000
_cell.length_b   1.000
_cell.length_c   1.000
_cell.angle_alpha   90.00
_cell.angle_beta   90.00
_cell.angle_gamma   90.00
#
_symmetry.space_group_name_H-M   'P 1'
#
loop_
_entity.id
_entity.type
_entity.pdbx_description
1 polymer ?
#
loop_
_entity_poly.entity_id
_entity_poly.type
_entity_poly.pdbx_seq_one_letter_code
_entity_poly.pdbx_strand_id
1 'polypeptide(L)'
;VSETPSRPPSPLRTQLRAAGLLVGTAFRADARRAALVLALAPVVGACGVVGGLAIRAATDAALRHELRPALTAAALLVAAVVTTYAAGAFVSLQRIHLQQQVGLYLDRRLIQLTGGIPSLAHHEHPAYLDRMDLLRAHRGQLGGAFGALVENLRALFGLGTTLALLVTVHPALLLLPLFALPTVAAAQRGAALVGRAERETAEAERMRRTLLELSCSPAAAREIRIYGLADELTRRHDALHEDVTRHRDRAETRAALWSGGGWLVFAVGYLGGVLLSISSVARGTGTPGDVVLTLVLGAQLLGSVSGMVTLGSWLQHALRAAGHFLWLADHAALPEHATARPGAVRATPPPGGELVLDHVSFTYPGAERPVLSDVCLRVPAGTTLAVVGENGAGKTTLAKLLCRLYEPTSGSITYDGEDIAAFDVHAWRRALTVCFQDFQRFEFSLRTAVGVGDLPRAEEPGAVERALLRGGGAALPGLLPHGLDTPLGAAFPGGVDLSTGQWQKVAMSRATMRERPALLILDEPAASLDAASEHDLFARCAAASRACGAPPVTVLVSHRFATVRMADLIVVLDGGTVRETGTHDRLLADDGMYAELYRLGRRGSE
;
A
#
# COMPACT_ATOMS: atom_id res chain seq x y z
N VAL A 1 3.88 1.48 -28.22
CA VAL A 1 3.43 0.08 -28.25
C VAL A 1 2.01 0.07 -27.77
N SER A 2 1.04 -0.17 -28.69
CA SER A 2 -0.39 -0.28 -28.41
C SER A 2 -0.61 -1.50 -27.52
N GLU A 3 -0.89 -1.26 -26.22
CA GLU A 3 -1.44 -2.29 -25.36
C GLU A 3 -2.79 -2.73 -25.95
N THR A 4 -2.81 -3.90 -26.58
CA THR A 4 -4.05 -4.67 -26.72
C THR A 4 -4.51 -5.01 -25.31
N PRO A 5 -5.64 -4.47 -24.81
CA PRO A 5 -6.14 -4.84 -23.51
C PRO A 5 -6.43 -6.34 -23.54
N SER A 6 -5.60 -7.12 -22.87
CA SER A 6 -5.92 -8.52 -22.59
C SER A 6 -7.32 -8.52 -21.99
N ARG A 7 -8.23 -9.24 -22.64
CA ARG A 7 -9.64 -9.37 -22.25
C ARG A 7 -9.72 -9.53 -20.73
N PRO A 8 -10.44 -8.66 -19.99
CA PRO A 8 -10.49 -8.78 -18.55
C PRO A 8 -10.93 -10.22 -18.21
N PRO A 9 -10.24 -10.91 -17.31
CA PRO A 9 -10.60 -12.26 -16.93
C PRO A 9 -12.06 -12.27 -16.49
N SER A 10 -12.81 -13.34 -16.83
CA SER A 10 -14.22 -13.43 -16.48
C SER A 10 -14.40 -13.13 -14.97
N PRO A 11 -15.42 -12.37 -14.56
CA PRO A 11 -15.59 -11.93 -13.17
C PRO A 11 -15.57 -13.10 -12.19
N LEU A 12 -16.02 -14.28 -12.57
CA LEU A 12 -15.96 -15.51 -11.79
C LEU A 12 -14.52 -16.00 -11.53
N ARG A 13 -13.65 -15.97 -12.54
CA ARG A 13 -12.25 -16.39 -12.37
C ARG A 13 -11.48 -15.45 -11.44
N THR A 14 -11.72 -14.15 -11.55
CA THR A 14 -11.12 -13.15 -10.65
C THR A 14 -11.59 -13.35 -9.21
N GLN A 15 -12.88 -13.61 -9.00
CA GLN A 15 -13.43 -13.87 -7.67
C GLN A 15 -12.88 -15.17 -7.07
N LEU A 16 -12.72 -16.24 -7.85
CA LEU A 16 -12.12 -17.50 -7.39
C LEU A 16 -10.63 -17.32 -7.01
N ARG A 17 -9.86 -16.58 -7.81
CA ARG A 17 -8.46 -16.24 -7.48
C ARG A 17 -8.39 -15.40 -6.22
N ALA A 18 -9.28 -14.43 -6.06
CA ALA A 18 -9.35 -13.59 -4.87
C ALA A 18 -9.72 -14.41 -3.61
N ALA A 19 -10.71 -15.30 -3.71
CA ALA A 19 -11.06 -16.22 -2.61
C ALA A 19 -9.89 -17.17 -2.28
N GLY A 20 -9.21 -17.72 -3.29
CA GLY A 20 -8.01 -18.53 -3.12
C GLY A 20 -6.87 -17.76 -2.44
N LEU A 21 -6.68 -16.47 -2.78
CA LEU A 21 -5.72 -15.60 -2.10
C LEU A 21 -6.08 -15.45 -0.62
N LEU A 22 -7.34 -15.15 -0.29
CA LEU A 22 -7.78 -14.90 1.08
C LEU A 22 -7.61 -16.14 1.97
N VAL A 23 -7.97 -17.32 1.47
CA VAL A 23 -7.76 -18.58 2.20
C VAL A 23 -6.27 -18.91 2.28
N GLY A 24 -5.55 -18.84 1.14
CA GLY A 24 -4.13 -19.15 1.08
C GLY A 24 -3.27 -18.26 1.97
N THR A 25 -3.60 -16.98 2.11
CA THR A 25 -2.89 -16.06 3.01
C THR A 25 -3.10 -16.42 4.47
N ALA A 26 -4.31 -16.82 4.88
CA ALA A 26 -4.57 -17.24 6.24
C ALA A 26 -3.74 -18.47 6.63
N PHE A 27 -3.69 -19.48 5.77
CA PHE A 27 -2.89 -20.69 6.00
C PHE A 27 -1.38 -20.43 5.92
N ARG A 28 -0.91 -19.51 5.08
CA ARG A 28 0.50 -19.12 5.03
C ARG A 28 0.94 -18.28 6.21
N ALA A 29 0.04 -17.47 6.76
CA ALA A 29 0.32 -16.64 7.92
C ALA A 29 0.37 -17.49 9.22
N ASP A 30 -0.65 -18.33 9.45
CA ASP A 30 -0.70 -19.25 10.59
C ASP A 30 -1.65 -20.43 10.29
N ALA A 31 -1.09 -21.52 9.77
CA ALA A 31 -1.86 -22.71 9.38
C ALA A 31 -2.57 -23.38 10.56
N ARG A 32 -1.97 -23.36 11.76
CA ARG A 32 -2.54 -24.02 12.96
C ARG A 32 -3.80 -23.29 13.41
N ARG A 33 -3.74 -21.96 13.52
CA ARG A 33 -4.90 -21.17 13.93
C ARG A 33 -5.98 -21.17 12.85
N ALA A 34 -5.62 -21.08 11.57
CA ALA A 34 -6.57 -21.16 10.45
C ALA A 34 -7.34 -22.47 10.47
N ALA A 35 -6.65 -23.61 10.62
CA ALA A 35 -7.26 -24.93 10.72
C ALA A 35 -8.14 -25.07 11.98
N LEU A 36 -7.67 -24.59 13.13
CA LEU A 36 -8.42 -24.63 14.39
C LEU A 36 -9.74 -23.85 14.30
N VAL A 37 -9.69 -22.60 13.80
CA VAL A 37 -10.86 -21.74 13.64
C VAL A 37 -11.87 -22.38 12.67
N LEU A 38 -11.38 -22.96 11.58
CA LEU A 38 -12.23 -23.65 10.59
C LEU A 38 -12.88 -24.92 11.17
N ALA A 39 -12.13 -25.72 11.94
CA ALA A 39 -12.62 -26.96 12.52
C ALA A 39 -13.65 -26.72 13.67
N LEU A 40 -13.48 -25.64 14.43
CA LEU A 40 -14.39 -25.30 15.53
C LEU A 40 -15.69 -24.61 15.08
N ALA A 41 -15.72 -24.00 13.88
CA ALA A 41 -16.89 -23.30 13.39
C ALA A 41 -18.16 -24.18 13.33
N PRO A 42 -18.15 -25.41 12.76
CA PRO A 42 -19.32 -26.28 12.79
C PRO A 42 -19.67 -26.78 14.20
N VAL A 43 -18.69 -26.98 15.09
CA VAL A 43 -18.94 -27.40 16.47
C VAL A 43 -19.74 -26.34 17.21
N VAL A 44 -19.33 -25.07 17.12
CA VAL A 44 -20.08 -23.94 17.73
C VAL A 44 -21.48 -23.84 17.13
N GLY A 45 -21.63 -24.05 15.83
CA GLY A 45 -22.92 -24.08 15.14
C GLY A 45 -23.84 -25.20 15.63
N ALA A 46 -23.29 -26.37 15.91
CA ALA A 46 -24.03 -27.54 16.40
C ALA A 46 -24.49 -27.44 17.87
N CYS A 47 -23.77 -26.68 18.70
CA CYS A 47 -24.17 -26.50 20.11
C CYS A 47 -25.58 -25.87 20.24
N GLY A 48 -26.00 -25.07 19.30
CA GLY A 48 -27.37 -24.51 19.26
C GLY A 48 -28.46 -25.57 19.12
N VAL A 49 -28.17 -26.72 18.48
CA VAL A 49 -29.09 -27.86 18.38
C VAL A 49 -29.36 -28.48 19.77
N VAL A 50 -28.27 -28.72 20.50
CA VAL A 50 -28.34 -29.29 21.85
C VAL A 50 -29.15 -28.37 22.79
N GLY A 51 -28.92 -27.05 22.71
CA GLY A 51 -29.68 -26.05 23.44
C GLY A 51 -31.18 -26.04 23.08
N GLY A 52 -31.51 -26.14 21.79
CA GLY A 52 -32.88 -26.22 21.30
C GLY A 52 -33.61 -27.46 21.78
N LEU A 53 -33.00 -28.63 21.71
CA LEU A 53 -33.57 -29.90 22.23
C LEU A 53 -33.71 -29.89 23.74
N ALA A 54 -32.75 -29.31 24.45
CA ALA A 54 -32.80 -29.20 25.90
C ALA A 54 -33.92 -28.28 26.37
N ILE A 55 -34.19 -27.14 25.67
CA ILE A 55 -35.29 -26.23 26.04
C ILE A 55 -36.65 -26.90 25.82
N ARG A 56 -36.81 -27.65 24.69
CA ARG A 56 -37.99 -28.47 24.41
C ARG A 56 -38.25 -29.47 25.52
N ALA A 57 -37.23 -30.30 25.86
CA ALA A 57 -37.31 -31.34 26.89
C ALA A 57 -37.59 -30.75 28.27
N ALA A 58 -36.97 -29.62 28.63
CA ALA A 58 -37.21 -28.95 29.90
C ALA A 58 -38.65 -28.46 30.03
N THR A 59 -39.19 -27.85 28.96
CA THR A 59 -40.57 -27.37 28.92
C THR A 59 -41.58 -28.51 29.06
N ASP A 60 -41.40 -29.59 28.31
CA ASP A 60 -42.31 -30.74 28.33
C ASP A 60 -42.28 -31.46 29.70
N ALA A 61 -41.10 -31.66 30.29
CA ALA A 61 -40.96 -32.28 31.61
C ALA A 61 -41.55 -31.42 32.73
N ALA A 62 -41.35 -30.08 32.66
CA ALA A 62 -41.91 -29.16 33.63
C ALA A 62 -43.46 -29.17 33.63
N LEU A 63 -44.08 -29.22 32.45
CA LEU A 63 -45.55 -29.30 32.34
C LEU A 63 -46.13 -30.67 32.71
N ARG A 64 -45.33 -31.74 32.67
CA ARG A 64 -45.70 -33.06 33.18
C ARG A 64 -45.44 -33.22 34.69
N HIS A 65 -44.95 -32.17 35.37
CA HIS A 65 -44.54 -32.18 36.76
C HIS A 65 -43.41 -33.21 37.08
N GLU A 66 -42.57 -33.55 36.08
CA GLU A 66 -41.47 -34.50 36.25
C GLU A 66 -40.19 -33.76 36.62
N LEU A 67 -39.94 -33.58 37.91
CA LEU A 67 -38.85 -32.73 38.44
C LEU A 67 -37.46 -33.18 37.97
N ARG A 68 -37.16 -34.48 38.01
CA ARG A 68 -35.83 -35.00 37.62
C ARG A 68 -35.51 -34.77 36.12
N PRO A 69 -36.37 -35.14 35.15
CA PRO A 69 -36.17 -34.84 33.76
C PRO A 69 -36.07 -33.34 33.48
N ALA A 70 -36.88 -32.50 34.13
CA ALA A 70 -36.83 -31.06 33.99
C ALA A 70 -35.47 -30.47 34.43
N LEU A 71 -34.95 -30.91 35.58
CA LEU A 71 -33.64 -30.46 36.08
C LEU A 71 -32.48 -30.94 35.20
N THR A 72 -32.52 -32.18 34.70
CA THR A 72 -31.47 -32.68 33.79
C THR A 72 -31.47 -31.93 32.44
N ALA A 73 -32.65 -31.65 31.90
CA ALA A 73 -32.76 -30.87 30.68
C ALA A 73 -32.32 -29.40 30.86
N ALA A 74 -32.66 -28.79 32.00
CA ALA A 74 -32.19 -27.44 32.36
C ALA A 74 -30.67 -27.39 32.53
N ALA A 75 -30.08 -28.40 33.21
CA ALA A 75 -28.63 -28.50 33.35
C ALA A 75 -27.92 -28.65 31.96
N LEU A 76 -28.50 -29.46 31.06
CA LEU A 76 -28.00 -29.63 29.71
C LEU A 76 -28.10 -28.31 28.89
N LEU A 77 -29.20 -27.56 29.05
CA LEU A 77 -29.38 -26.26 28.45
C LEU A 77 -28.29 -25.27 28.89
N VAL A 78 -28.08 -25.18 30.24
CA VAL A 78 -27.03 -24.31 30.79
C VAL A 78 -25.65 -24.72 30.25
N ALA A 79 -25.35 -26.02 30.26
CA ALA A 79 -24.08 -26.53 29.73
C ALA A 79 -23.90 -26.19 28.22
N ALA A 80 -24.95 -26.34 27.40
CA ALA A 80 -24.92 -25.99 25.97
C ALA A 80 -24.69 -24.50 25.76
N VAL A 81 -25.38 -23.65 26.55
CA VAL A 81 -25.20 -22.18 26.49
C VAL A 81 -23.78 -21.79 26.89
N VAL A 82 -23.29 -22.27 28.04
CA VAL A 82 -21.93 -21.98 28.52
C VAL A 82 -20.87 -22.44 27.50
N THR A 83 -21.02 -23.64 26.94
CA THR A 83 -20.11 -24.17 25.93
C THR A 83 -20.13 -23.33 24.66
N THR A 84 -21.30 -22.90 24.19
CA THR A 84 -21.45 -22.05 23.03
C THR A 84 -20.72 -20.71 23.20
N TYR A 85 -20.93 -20.05 24.37
CA TYR A 85 -20.26 -18.76 24.64
C TYR A 85 -18.75 -18.93 24.84
N ALA A 86 -18.31 -19.94 25.60
CA ALA A 86 -16.89 -20.20 25.86
C ALA A 86 -16.15 -20.56 24.58
N ALA A 87 -16.70 -21.48 23.77
CA ALA A 87 -16.12 -21.85 22.48
C ALA A 87 -16.16 -20.69 21.50
N GLY A 88 -17.24 -19.91 21.45
CA GLY A 88 -17.37 -18.70 20.63
C GLY A 88 -16.33 -17.64 21.00
N ALA A 89 -16.13 -17.37 22.29
CA ALA A 89 -15.11 -16.44 22.78
C ALA A 89 -13.69 -16.92 22.40
N PHE A 90 -13.41 -18.21 22.58
CA PHE A 90 -12.13 -18.81 22.21
C PHE A 90 -11.86 -18.68 20.69
N VAL A 91 -12.83 -19.04 19.84
CA VAL A 91 -12.73 -18.90 18.39
C VAL A 91 -12.53 -17.44 17.99
N SER A 92 -13.22 -16.50 18.65
CA SER A 92 -13.09 -15.07 18.40
C SER A 92 -11.68 -14.57 18.71
N LEU A 93 -11.08 -14.98 19.82
CA LEU A 93 -9.69 -14.65 20.18
C LEU A 93 -8.70 -15.20 19.14
N GLN A 94 -8.85 -16.47 18.74
CA GLN A 94 -7.99 -17.05 17.70
C GLN A 94 -8.13 -16.33 16.36
N ARG A 95 -9.35 -15.91 16.01
CA ARG A 95 -9.62 -15.12 14.81
C ARG A 95 -8.95 -13.77 14.83
N ILE A 96 -8.98 -13.04 15.96
CA ILE A 96 -8.30 -11.74 16.10
C ILE A 96 -6.78 -11.89 15.90
N HIS A 97 -6.17 -12.88 16.56
CA HIS A 97 -4.74 -13.15 16.38
C HIS A 97 -4.39 -13.51 14.92
N LEU A 98 -5.22 -14.37 14.30
CA LEU A 98 -5.02 -14.74 12.88
C LEU A 98 -5.14 -13.53 11.98
N GLN A 99 -6.11 -12.65 12.21
CA GLN A 99 -6.29 -11.39 11.46
C GLN A 99 -5.04 -10.50 11.54
N GLN A 100 -4.42 -10.38 12.72
CA GLN A 100 -3.17 -9.64 12.90
C GLN A 100 -2.01 -10.27 12.11
N GLN A 101 -1.86 -11.59 12.15
CA GLN A 101 -0.81 -12.31 11.41
C GLN A 101 -1.00 -12.20 9.89
N VAL A 102 -2.25 -12.30 9.42
CA VAL A 102 -2.58 -12.09 8.00
C VAL A 102 -2.28 -10.65 7.58
N GLY A 103 -2.62 -9.67 8.42
CA GLY A 103 -2.28 -8.26 8.18
C GLY A 103 -0.78 -8.06 8.01
N LEU A 104 0.04 -8.57 8.95
CA LEU A 104 1.51 -8.50 8.86
C LEU A 104 2.06 -9.21 7.61
N TYR A 105 1.52 -10.38 7.25
CA TYR A 105 1.92 -11.09 6.04
C TYR A 105 1.62 -10.27 4.78
N LEU A 106 0.45 -9.66 4.69
CA LEU A 106 0.04 -8.83 3.56
C LEU A 106 0.86 -7.55 3.48
N ASP A 107 1.13 -6.88 4.62
CA ASP A 107 1.97 -5.68 4.67
C ASP A 107 3.40 -5.98 4.17
N ARG A 108 4.00 -7.08 4.64
CA ARG A 108 5.31 -7.54 4.16
C ARG A 108 5.29 -7.81 2.65
N ARG A 109 4.25 -8.50 2.19
CA ARG A 109 4.12 -8.82 0.76
C ARG A 109 3.89 -7.56 -0.09
N LEU A 110 3.13 -6.60 0.41
CA LEU A 110 2.92 -5.30 -0.24
C LEU A 110 4.25 -4.55 -0.39
N ILE A 111 5.04 -4.44 0.69
CA ILE A 111 6.37 -3.81 0.67
C ILE A 111 7.27 -4.51 -0.36
N GLN A 112 7.27 -5.85 -0.40
CA GLN A 112 8.07 -6.61 -1.37
C GLN A 112 7.64 -6.37 -2.81
N LEU A 113 6.33 -6.31 -3.08
CA LEU A 113 5.80 -6.08 -4.42
C LEU A 113 6.08 -4.65 -4.90
N THR A 114 5.78 -3.64 -4.07
CA THR A 114 6.00 -2.24 -4.46
C THR A 114 7.48 -1.88 -4.54
N GLY A 115 8.29 -2.33 -3.58
CA GLY A 115 9.74 -2.09 -3.58
C GLY A 115 10.51 -2.97 -4.56
N GLY A 116 9.89 -4.05 -5.06
CA GLY A 116 10.51 -4.99 -6.02
C GLY A 116 10.40 -4.57 -7.48
N ILE A 117 9.49 -3.65 -7.83
CA ILE A 117 9.36 -3.13 -9.18
C ILE A 117 10.53 -2.19 -9.47
N PRO A 118 11.40 -2.49 -10.45
CA PRO A 118 12.63 -1.71 -10.65
C PRO A 118 12.41 -0.34 -11.26
N SER A 119 11.36 -0.14 -12.07
CA SER A 119 11.05 1.11 -12.75
C SER A 119 10.21 2.05 -11.87
N LEU A 120 10.31 3.38 -12.10
CA LEU A 120 9.40 4.39 -11.53
C LEU A 120 8.19 4.69 -12.42
N ALA A 121 8.15 4.17 -13.64
CA ALA A 121 7.12 4.48 -14.63
C ALA A 121 5.68 4.27 -14.11
N HIS A 122 5.49 3.25 -13.28
CA HIS A 122 4.19 2.95 -12.68
C HIS A 122 3.72 4.03 -11.69
N HIS A 123 4.62 4.74 -11.00
CA HIS A 123 4.27 5.83 -10.08
C HIS A 123 3.80 7.11 -10.81
N GLU A 124 4.04 7.21 -12.10
CA GLU A 124 3.58 8.33 -12.92
C GLU A 124 2.24 8.06 -13.60
N HIS A 125 1.72 6.83 -13.49
CA HIS A 125 0.48 6.43 -14.13
C HIS A 125 -0.73 6.63 -13.18
N PRO A 126 -1.69 7.54 -13.49
CA PRO A 126 -2.82 7.84 -12.61
C PRO A 126 -3.61 6.59 -12.21
N ALA A 127 -3.83 5.66 -13.15
CA ALA A 127 -4.56 4.42 -12.89
C ALA A 127 -3.83 3.48 -11.89
N TYR A 128 -2.50 3.54 -11.79
CA TYR A 128 -1.74 2.81 -10.78
C TYR A 128 -1.92 3.46 -9.40
N LEU A 129 -1.78 4.78 -9.31
CA LEU A 129 -1.93 5.53 -8.07
C LEU A 129 -3.33 5.36 -7.48
N ASP A 130 -4.38 5.47 -8.30
CA ASP A 130 -5.77 5.24 -7.89
C ASP A 130 -5.97 3.84 -7.28
N ARG A 131 -5.40 2.81 -7.92
CA ARG A 131 -5.50 1.42 -7.41
C ARG A 131 -4.69 1.21 -6.12
N MET A 132 -3.53 1.84 -6.01
CA MET A 132 -2.72 1.80 -4.79
C MET A 132 -3.42 2.48 -3.62
N ASP A 133 -4.08 3.62 -3.85
CA ASP A 133 -4.85 4.31 -2.82
C ASP A 133 -6.06 3.49 -2.37
N LEU A 134 -6.77 2.85 -3.31
CA LEU A 134 -7.83 1.90 -2.98
C LEU A 134 -7.31 0.70 -2.17
N LEU A 135 -6.14 0.16 -2.53
CA LEU A 135 -5.52 -0.94 -1.80
C LEU A 135 -5.13 -0.51 -0.38
N ARG A 136 -4.53 0.67 -0.21
CA ARG A 136 -4.18 1.24 1.11
C ARG A 136 -5.42 1.46 1.98
N ALA A 137 -6.48 2.02 1.41
CA ALA A 137 -7.74 2.28 2.12
C ALA A 137 -8.42 1.00 2.61
N HIS A 138 -8.34 -0.10 1.83
CA HIS A 138 -9.05 -1.34 2.12
C HIS A 138 -8.18 -2.46 2.71
N ARG A 139 -6.88 -2.22 2.93
CA ARG A 139 -5.95 -3.26 3.45
C ARG A 139 -6.41 -3.92 4.75
N GLY A 140 -7.01 -3.14 5.66
CA GLY A 140 -7.53 -3.66 6.94
C GLY A 140 -8.64 -4.69 6.78
N GLN A 141 -9.41 -4.62 5.68
CA GLN A 141 -10.48 -5.57 5.39
C GLN A 141 -9.93 -6.94 4.95
N LEU A 142 -8.76 -6.96 4.28
CA LEU A 142 -8.12 -8.19 3.83
C LEU A 142 -7.73 -9.09 5.01
N GLY A 143 -7.20 -8.51 6.10
CA GLY A 143 -6.83 -9.26 7.29
C GLY A 143 -8.01 -10.02 7.92
N GLY A 144 -9.20 -9.42 7.93
CA GLY A 144 -10.42 -10.01 8.48
C GLY A 144 -11.18 -10.95 7.53
N ALA A 145 -10.81 -11.02 6.25
CA ALA A 145 -11.58 -11.71 5.21
C ALA A 145 -11.79 -13.21 5.46
N PHE A 146 -10.76 -13.89 5.95
CA PHE A 146 -10.85 -15.30 6.31
C PHE A 146 -11.84 -15.50 7.49
N GLY A 147 -11.83 -14.60 8.48
CA GLY A 147 -12.76 -14.62 9.59
C GLY A 147 -14.23 -14.52 9.15
N ALA A 148 -14.52 -13.65 8.16
CA ALA A 148 -15.87 -13.56 7.60
C ALA A 148 -16.28 -14.81 6.82
N LEU A 149 -15.35 -15.44 6.10
CA LEU A 149 -15.61 -16.71 5.42
C LEU A 149 -16.00 -17.80 6.42
N VAL A 150 -15.24 -17.92 7.52
CA VAL A 150 -15.52 -18.89 8.59
C VAL A 150 -16.86 -18.60 9.27
N GLU A 151 -17.18 -17.32 9.52
CA GLU A 151 -18.43 -16.93 10.15
C GLU A 151 -19.65 -17.21 9.23
N ASN A 152 -19.50 -17.02 7.90
CA ASN A 152 -20.53 -17.44 6.93
C ASN A 152 -20.71 -18.97 6.95
N LEU A 153 -19.62 -19.73 7.04
CA LEU A 153 -19.69 -21.19 7.15
C LEU A 153 -20.40 -21.62 8.44
N ARG A 154 -20.09 -21.00 9.58
CA ARG A 154 -20.77 -21.22 10.86
C ARG A 154 -22.26 -20.90 10.76
N ALA A 155 -22.63 -19.78 10.10
CA ALA A 155 -24.03 -19.39 9.90
C ALA A 155 -24.78 -20.39 9.01
N LEU A 156 -24.15 -20.93 7.96
CA LEU A 156 -24.71 -21.98 7.11
C LEU A 156 -24.98 -23.27 7.89
N PHE A 157 -24.02 -23.71 8.72
CA PHE A 157 -24.22 -24.87 9.59
C PHE A 157 -25.34 -24.62 10.61
N GLY A 158 -25.36 -23.44 11.24
CA GLY A 158 -26.43 -23.04 12.16
C GLY A 158 -27.80 -23.02 11.49
N LEU A 159 -27.89 -22.51 10.26
CA LEU A 159 -29.11 -22.53 9.47
C LEU A 159 -29.59 -23.96 9.19
N GLY A 160 -28.68 -24.81 8.69
CA GLY A 160 -28.98 -26.21 8.39
C GLY A 160 -29.50 -26.97 9.62
N THR A 161 -28.86 -26.79 10.78
CA THR A 161 -29.24 -27.43 12.02
C THR A 161 -30.59 -26.89 12.57
N THR A 162 -30.82 -25.58 12.44
CA THR A 162 -32.11 -24.95 12.79
C THR A 162 -33.26 -25.53 11.96
N LEU A 163 -33.05 -25.67 10.63
CA LEU A 163 -34.06 -26.27 9.75
C LEU A 163 -34.31 -27.75 10.04
N ALA A 164 -33.26 -28.52 10.30
CA ALA A 164 -33.37 -29.92 10.67
C ALA A 164 -34.22 -30.11 11.96
N LEU A 165 -34.06 -29.21 12.94
CA LEU A 165 -34.90 -29.23 14.17
C LEU A 165 -36.32 -28.79 13.89
N LEU A 166 -36.55 -27.75 13.08
CA LEU A 166 -37.90 -27.28 12.75
C LEU A 166 -38.74 -28.37 12.03
N VAL A 167 -38.09 -29.20 11.18
CA VAL A 167 -38.77 -30.33 10.52
C VAL A 167 -39.30 -31.35 11.53
N THR A 168 -38.63 -31.56 12.65
CA THR A 168 -39.08 -32.51 13.69
C THR A 168 -40.33 -32.04 14.40
N VAL A 169 -40.63 -30.74 14.39
CA VAL A 169 -41.86 -30.15 14.94
C VAL A 169 -43.01 -30.27 13.93
N HIS A 170 -42.80 -29.73 12.74
CA HIS A 170 -43.78 -29.80 11.64
C HIS A 170 -43.13 -29.58 10.26
N PRO A 171 -43.37 -30.46 9.26
CA PRO A 171 -42.72 -30.34 7.94
C PRO A 171 -42.96 -29.00 7.22
N ALA A 172 -44.12 -28.37 7.44
CA ALA A 172 -44.43 -27.08 6.85
C ALA A 172 -43.52 -25.93 7.32
N LEU A 173 -42.82 -26.10 8.47
CA LEU A 173 -41.85 -25.12 8.96
C LEU A 173 -40.61 -25.00 8.06
N LEU A 174 -40.36 -25.96 7.13
CA LEU A 174 -39.39 -25.83 6.07
C LEU A 174 -39.69 -24.67 5.10
N LEU A 175 -40.91 -24.15 5.07
CA LEU A 175 -41.27 -22.99 4.28
C LEU A 175 -40.82 -21.66 4.89
N LEU A 176 -40.42 -21.63 6.19
CA LEU A 176 -39.98 -20.42 6.87
C LEU A 176 -38.82 -19.69 6.15
N PRO A 177 -37.80 -20.37 5.61
CA PRO A 177 -36.76 -19.70 4.83
C PRO A 177 -37.26 -18.96 3.58
N LEU A 178 -38.38 -19.41 2.96
CA LEU A 178 -38.96 -18.72 1.83
C LEU A 178 -39.45 -17.32 2.20
N PHE A 179 -39.98 -17.15 3.42
CA PHE A 179 -40.36 -15.84 3.96
C PHE A 179 -39.13 -14.97 4.33
N ALA A 180 -37.95 -15.55 4.44
CA ALA A 180 -36.71 -14.80 4.62
C ALA A 180 -36.12 -14.27 3.29
N LEU A 181 -36.48 -14.83 2.13
CA LEU A 181 -35.97 -14.39 0.83
C LEU A 181 -36.28 -12.91 0.52
N PRO A 182 -37.49 -12.36 0.81
CA PRO A 182 -37.74 -10.93 0.65
C PRO A 182 -36.84 -10.05 1.50
N THR A 183 -36.48 -10.49 2.70
CA THR A 183 -35.55 -9.77 3.57
C THR A 183 -34.15 -9.72 2.95
N VAL A 184 -33.65 -10.82 2.38
CA VAL A 184 -32.38 -10.88 1.67
C VAL A 184 -32.40 -9.99 0.43
N ALA A 185 -33.49 -10.07 -0.38
CA ALA A 185 -33.64 -9.24 -1.58
C ALA A 185 -33.73 -7.74 -1.24
N ALA A 186 -34.42 -7.39 -0.17
CA ALA A 186 -34.51 -6.02 0.34
C ALA A 186 -33.16 -5.49 0.80
N ALA A 187 -32.39 -6.30 1.54
CA ALA A 187 -31.06 -5.93 1.98
C ALA A 187 -30.08 -5.76 0.81
N GLN A 188 -30.14 -6.61 -0.23
CA GLN A 188 -29.33 -6.45 -1.45
C GLN A 188 -29.69 -5.17 -2.22
N ARG A 189 -30.99 -4.85 -2.34
CA ARG A 189 -31.43 -3.57 -2.93
C ARG A 189 -30.98 -2.38 -2.12
N GLY A 190 -31.08 -2.46 -0.79
CA GLY A 190 -30.58 -1.44 0.12
C GLY A 190 -29.08 -1.20 -0.05
N ALA A 191 -28.27 -2.26 -0.06
CA ALA A 191 -26.84 -2.18 -0.30
C ALA A 191 -26.50 -1.57 -1.68
N ALA A 192 -27.30 -1.89 -2.71
CA ALA A 192 -27.13 -1.31 -4.04
C ALA A 192 -27.44 0.20 -4.07
N LEU A 193 -28.44 0.67 -3.31
CA LEU A 193 -28.78 2.10 -3.18
C LEU A 193 -27.66 2.87 -2.48
N VAL A 194 -27.17 2.36 -1.33
CA VAL A 194 -26.06 2.96 -0.60
C VAL A 194 -24.79 2.99 -1.47
N GLY A 195 -24.45 1.88 -2.12
CA GLY A 195 -23.30 1.83 -3.01
C GLY A 195 -23.40 2.72 -4.27
N ARG A 196 -24.61 3.12 -4.70
CA ARG A 196 -24.80 4.16 -5.73
C ARG A 196 -24.50 5.54 -5.16
N ALA A 197 -25.07 5.86 -4.00
CA ALA A 197 -24.81 7.13 -3.32
C ALA A 197 -23.31 7.32 -3.03
N GLU A 198 -22.61 6.29 -2.59
CA GLU A 198 -21.15 6.32 -2.38
C GLU A 198 -20.37 6.64 -3.68
N ARG A 199 -20.80 6.08 -4.81
CA ARG A 199 -20.17 6.39 -6.11
C ARG A 199 -20.46 7.81 -6.58
N GLU A 200 -21.68 8.28 -6.41
CA GLU A 200 -22.10 9.64 -6.79
C GLU A 200 -21.40 10.71 -5.97
N THR A 201 -21.09 10.42 -4.70
CA THR A 201 -20.41 11.35 -3.78
C THR A 201 -18.90 11.09 -3.65
N ALA A 202 -18.32 10.17 -4.43
CA ALA A 202 -16.92 9.78 -4.30
C ALA A 202 -15.94 10.94 -4.49
N GLU A 203 -16.22 11.88 -5.40
CA GLU A 203 -15.38 13.06 -5.63
C GLU A 203 -15.46 14.02 -4.46
N ALA A 204 -16.65 14.33 -3.97
CA ALA A 204 -16.84 15.19 -2.80
C ALA A 204 -16.18 14.60 -1.54
N GLU A 205 -16.29 13.30 -1.33
CA GLU A 205 -15.64 12.59 -0.22
C GLU A 205 -14.11 12.63 -0.34
N ARG A 206 -13.55 12.50 -1.55
CA ARG A 206 -12.10 12.63 -1.80
C ARG A 206 -11.63 14.03 -1.47
N MET A 207 -12.33 15.06 -1.97
CA MET A 207 -12.00 16.45 -1.67
C MET A 207 -12.08 16.75 -0.18
N ARG A 208 -13.13 16.28 0.52
CA ARG A 208 -13.30 16.42 1.97
C ARG A 208 -12.12 15.82 2.73
N ARG A 209 -11.66 14.62 2.34
CA ARG A 209 -10.50 13.96 2.93
C ARG A 209 -9.21 14.74 2.69
N THR A 210 -8.99 15.24 1.47
CA THR A 210 -7.84 16.08 1.12
C THR A 210 -7.80 17.37 1.96
N LEU A 211 -8.95 18.01 2.17
CA LEU A 211 -9.02 19.20 3.04
C LEU A 211 -8.64 18.88 4.50
N LEU A 212 -9.08 17.74 5.01
CA LEU A 212 -8.72 17.30 6.36
C LEU A 212 -7.21 16.96 6.46
N GLU A 213 -6.67 16.22 5.51
CA GLU A 213 -5.24 15.88 5.44
C GLU A 213 -4.38 17.15 5.34
N LEU A 214 -4.77 18.10 4.50
CA LEU A 214 -4.12 19.40 4.37
C LEU A 214 -4.13 20.15 5.70
N SER A 215 -5.29 20.21 6.38
CA SER A 215 -5.45 20.91 7.66
C SER A 215 -4.62 20.31 8.79
N CYS A 216 -4.38 19.00 8.75
CA CYS A 216 -3.57 18.26 9.73
C CYS A 216 -2.08 18.19 9.34
N SER A 217 -1.70 18.64 8.13
CA SER A 217 -0.33 18.55 7.64
C SER A 217 0.58 19.58 8.32
N PRO A 218 1.72 19.17 8.90
CA PRO A 218 2.72 20.11 9.41
C PRO A 218 3.27 21.05 8.31
N ALA A 219 3.34 20.61 7.08
CA ALA A 219 3.83 21.39 5.94
C ALA A 219 2.92 22.59 5.64
N ALA A 220 1.59 22.38 5.63
CA ALA A 220 0.61 23.42 5.37
C ALA A 220 0.32 24.31 6.59
N ALA A 221 0.72 23.90 7.79
CA ALA A 221 0.35 24.56 9.05
C ALA A 221 0.77 26.04 9.12
N ARG A 222 1.88 26.41 8.47
CA ARG A 222 2.38 27.80 8.41
C ARG A 222 1.48 28.67 7.56
N GLU A 223 1.15 28.23 6.35
CA GLU A 223 0.32 28.98 5.40
C GLU A 223 -1.12 29.10 5.89
N ILE A 224 -1.69 28.04 6.46
CA ILE A 224 -3.02 28.05 7.06
C ILE A 224 -3.13 29.14 8.12
N ARG A 225 -2.09 29.32 8.95
CA ARG A 225 -2.08 30.35 10.01
C ARG A 225 -1.84 31.74 9.46
N ILE A 226 -0.88 31.92 8.55
CA ILE A 226 -0.54 33.23 7.97
C ILE A 226 -1.71 33.77 7.16
N TYR A 227 -2.38 32.95 6.39
CA TYR A 227 -3.51 33.35 5.55
C TYR A 227 -4.87 33.25 6.26
N GLY A 228 -4.92 32.81 7.52
CA GLY A 228 -6.18 32.69 8.29
C GLY A 228 -7.17 31.72 7.67
N LEU A 229 -6.70 30.62 7.05
CA LEU A 229 -7.52 29.72 6.24
C LEU A 229 -8.39 28.75 7.04
N ALA A 230 -8.28 28.70 8.39
CA ALA A 230 -8.95 27.69 9.21
C ALA A 230 -10.48 27.69 9.01
N ASP A 231 -11.12 28.87 9.05
CA ASP A 231 -12.57 29.00 8.89
C ASP A 231 -13.01 28.66 7.47
N GLU A 232 -12.22 29.04 6.46
CA GLU A 232 -12.53 28.73 5.06
C GLU A 232 -12.42 27.23 4.77
N LEU A 233 -11.39 26.56 5.28
CA LEU A 233 -11.22 25.11 5.15
C LEU A 233 -12.35 24.37 5.87
N THR A 234 -12.73 24.82 7.08
CA THR A 234 -13.87 24.27 7.83
C THR A 234 -15.17 24.45 7.04
N ARG A 235 -15.43 25.64 6.54
CA ARG A 235 -16.64 25.93 5.75
C ARG A 235 -16.75 25.05 4.49
N ARG A 236 -15.63 24.86 3.76
CA ARG A 236 -15.60 23.98 2.59
C ARG A 236 -15.78 22.52 2.96
N HIS A 237 -15.12 22.07 4.04
CA HIS A 237 -15.27 20.73 4.57
C HIS A 237 -16.73 20.44 4.94
N ASP A 238 -17.40 21.36 5.66
CA ASP A 238 -18.77 21.20 6.12
C ASP A 238 -19.77 21.19 4.94
N ALA A 239 -19.57 22.06 3.96
CA ALA A 239 -20.41 22.07 2.75
C ALA A 239 -20.32 20.74 1.99
N LEU A 240 -19.11 20.17 1.83
CA LEU A 240 -18.92 18.85 1.22
C LEU A 240 -19.50 17.73 2.10
N HIS A 241 -19.35 17.84 3.42
CA HIS A 241 -19.91 16.88 4.37
C HIS A 241 -21.45 16.85 4.30
N GLU A 242 -22.09 18.02 4.27
CA GLU A 242 -23.55 18.11 4.11
C GLU A 242 -24.04 17.46 2.83
N ASP A 243 -23.35 17.68 1.71
CA ASP A 243 -23.74 17.10 0.42
C ASP A 243 -23.62 15.59 0.45
N VAL A 244 -22.48 15.05 0.90
CA VAL A 244 -22.25 13.61 1.06
C VAL A 244 -23.29 12.99 2.00
N THR A 245 -23.52 13.60 3.16
CA THR A 245 -24.43 13.08 4.19
C THR A 245 -25.87 13.09 3.67
N ARG A 246 -26.31 14.15 3.01
CA ARG A 246 -27.66 14.25 2.45
C ARG A 246 -27.98 13.14 1.42
N HIS A 247 -27.02 12.82 0.55
CA HIS A 247 -27.17 11.73 -0.41
C HIS A 247 -27.19 10.37 0.28
N ARG A 248 -26.31 10.18 1.25
CA ARG A 248 -26.18 8.95 2.02
C ARG A 248 -27.40 8.68 2.89
N ASP A 249 -27.88 9.67 3.64
CA ASP A 249 -29.07 9.55 4.50
C ASP A 249 -30.33 9.18 3.72
N ARG A 250 -30.50 9.77 2.52
CA ARG A 250 -31.61 9.40 1.63
C ARG A 250 -31.51 7.95 1.16
N ALA A 251 -30.31 7.50 0.83
CA ALA A 251 -30.06 6.12 0.41
C ALA A 251 -30.26 5.14 1.58
N GLU A 252 -29.74 5.45 2.76
CA GLU A 252 -29.87 4.65 3.98
C GLU A 252 -31.34 4.58 4.46
N THR A 253 -32.07 5.70 4.43
CA THR A 253 -33.50 5.72 4.76
C THR A 253 -34.32 4.84 3.82
N ARG A 254 -34.07 4.92 2.51
CA ARG A 254 -34.73 4.02 1.54
C ARG A 254 -34.35 2.57 1.75
N ALA A 255 -33.09 2.28 2.05
CA ALA A 255 -32.61 0.94 2.36
C ALA A 255 -33.27 0.39 3.63
N ALA A 256 -33.43 1.21 4.67
CA ALA A 256 -34.13 0.85 5.89
C ALA A 256 -35.61 0.54 5.65
N LEU A 257 -36.31 1.33 4.82
CA LEU A 257 -37.72 1.07 4.45
C LEU A 257 -37.86 -0.26 3.69
N TRP A 258 -36.98 -0.55 2.73
CA TRP A 258 -36.95 -1.84 2.04
C TRP A 258 -36.73 -2.99 3.01
N SER A 259 -35.73 -2.85 3.90
CA SER A 259 -35.44 -3.87 4.92
C SER A 259 -36.62 -4.08 5.86
N GLY A 260 -37.29 -3.01 6.33
CA GLY A 260 -38.50 -3.08 7.16
C GLY A 260 -39.64 -3.84 6.47
N GLY A 261 -39.85 -3.61 5.17
CA GLY A 261 -40.83 -4.38 4.37
C GLY A 261 -40.48 -5.88 4.31
N GLY A 262 -39.23 -6.22 4.10
CA GLY A 262 -38.78 -7.61 4.13
C GLY A 262 -39.00 -8.28 5.50
N TRP A 263 -38.74 -7.55 6.59
CA TRP A 263 -38.98 -8.01 7.94
C TRP A 263 -40.45 -8.29 8.25
N LEU A 264 -41.38 -7.45 7.75
CA LEU A 264 -42.81 -7.67 7.91
C LEU A 264 -43.27 -8.97 7.23
N VAL A 265 -42.76 -9.26 6.02
CA VAL A 265 -43.07 -10.53 5.34
C VAL A 265 -42.54 -11.72 6.14
N PHE A 266 -41.33 -11.63 6.67
CA PHE A 266 -40.79 -12.70 7.54
C PHE A 266 -41.64 -12.88 8.82
N ALA A 267 -42.05 -11.78 9.46
CA ALA A 267 -42.86 -11.82 10.68
C ALA A 267 -44.21 -12.53 10.45
N VAL A 268 -44.83 -12.34 9.30
CA VAL A 268 -46.07 -13.05 8.90
C VAL A 268 -45.81 -14.57 8.81
N GLY A 269 -44.75 -14.97 8.12
CA GLY A 269 -44.35 -16.39 8.04
C GLY A 269 -44.01 -16.99 9.39
N TYR A 270 -43.28 -16.25 10.22
CA TYR A 270 -42.94 -16.69 11.58
C TYR A 270 -44.16 -16.85 12.48
N LEU A 271 -45.09 -15.87 12.45
CA LEU A 271 -46.37 -15.98 13.18
C LEU A 271 -47.18 -17.19 12.69
N GLY A 272 -47.24 -17.41 11.39
CA GLY A 272 -47.87 -18.59 10.81
C GLY A 272 -47.25 -19.90 11.31
N GLY A 273 -45.92 -19.97 11.40
CA GLY A 273 -45.20 -21.12 11.95
C GLY A 273 -45.53 -21.38 13.43
N VAL A 274 -45.60 -20.33 14.25
CA VAL A 274 -45.96 -20.42 15.67
C VAL A 274 -47.42 -20.89 15.79
N LEU A 275 -48.33 -20.34 15.02
CA LEU A 275 -49.74 -20.76 15.02
C LEU A 275 -49.90 -22.22 14.59
N LEU A 276 -49.14 -22.69 13.61
CA LEU A 276 -49.10 -24.10 13.20
C LEU A 276 -48.66 -24.99 14.37
N SER A 277 -47.60 -24.61 15.10
CA SER A 277 -47.11 -25.37 16.26
C SER A 277 -48.15 -25.42 17.37
N ILE A 278 -48.81 -24.29 17.67
CA ILE A 278 -49.94 -24.24 18.65
C ILE A 278 -51.09 -25.15 18.18
N SER A 279 -51.46 -25.10 16.89
CA SER A 279 -52.54 -25.96 16.38
C SER A 279 -52.17 -27.45 16.43
N SER A 280 -50.89 -27.81 16.29
CA SER A 280 -50.43 -29.21 16.45
C SER A 280 -50.58 -29.68 17.90
N VAL A 281 -50.24 -28.84 18.85
CA VAL A 281 -50.47 -29.13 20.28
C VAL A 281 -51.96 -29.28 20.58
N ALA A 282 -52.82 -28.38 20.09
CA ALA A 282 -54.26 -28.45 20.30
C ALA A 282 -54.88 -29.70 19.68
N ARG A 283 -54.33 -30.26 18.63
CA ARG A 283 -54.73 -31.52 18.00
C ARG A 283 -54.14 -32.76 18.64
N GLY A 284 -53.28 -32.61 19.65
CA GLY A 284 -52.62 -33.72 20.31
C GLY A 284 -51.46 -34.35 19.51
N THR A 285 -51.02 -33.76 18.42
CA THR A 285 -49.92 -34.25 17.54
C THR A 285 -48.59 -33.63 17.88
N GLY A 286 -48.52 -32.63 18.75
CA GLY A 286 -47.31 -31.95 19.21
C GLY A 286 -47.27 -31.76 20.71
N THR A 287 -46.14 -31.27 21.22
CA THR A 287 -45.93 -30.95 22.65
C THR A 287 -45.84 -29.45 22.87
N PRO A 288 -46.13 -28.93 24.07
CA PRO A 288 -45.91 -27.53 24.42
C PRO A 288 -44.45 -27.08 24.19
N GLY A 289 -43.48 -28.01 24.41
CA GLY A 289 -42.07 -27.78 24.11
C GLY A 289 -41.80 -27.48 22.62
N ASP A 290 -42.62 -28.01 21.70
CA ASP A 290 -42.52 -27.70 20.26
C ASP A 290 -42.84 -26.26 19.94
N VAL A 291 -43.79 -25.64 20.68
CA VAL A 291 -44.09 -24.21 20.51
C VAL A 291 -42.92 -23.35 20.96
N VAL A 292 -42.34 -23.66 22.13
CA VAL A 292 -41.19 -22.95 22.65
C VAL A 292 -39.97 -23.11 21.70
N LEU A 293 -39.77 -24.34 21.20
CA LEU A 293 -38.71 -24.62 20.23
C LEU A 293 -38.91 -23.80 18.93
N THR A 294 -40.14 -23.73 18.40
CA THR A 294 -40.45 -22.93 17.20
C THR A 294 -40.19 -21.44 17.43
N LEU A 295 -40.53 -20.90 18.61
CA LEU A 295 -40.27 -19.51 18.97
C LEU A 295 -38.76 -19.22 18.98
N VAL A 296 -37.98 -20.06 19.67
CA VAL A 296 -36.52 -19.87 19.80
C VAL A 296 -35.82 -20.03 18.43
N LEU A 297 -36.14 -21.09 17.68
CA LEU A 297 -35.48 -21.39 16.43
C LEU A 297 -35.89 -20.40 15.32
N GLY A 298 -37.14 -19.93 15.33
CA GLY A 298 -37.59 -18.91 14.37
C GLY A 298 -36.86 -17.57 14.58
N ALA A 299 -36.67 -17.15 15.82
CA ALA A 299 -35.89 -15.98 16.18
C ALA A 299 -34.39 -16.16 15.79
N GLN A 300 -33.84 -17.36 16.01
CA GLN A 300 -32.44 -17.67 15.61
C GLN A 300 -32.27 -17.68 14.07
N LEU A 301 -33.23 -18.20 13.33
CA LEU A 301 -33.26 -18.17 11.86
C LEU A 301 -33.16 -16.73 11.33
N LEU A 302 -33.89 -15.83 11.96
CA LEU A 302 -33.89 -14.41 11.69
C LEU A 302 -32.48 -13.81 11.84
N GLY A 303 -31.83 -14.03 12.99
CA GLY A 303 -30.45 -13.58 13.24
C GLY A 303 -29.45 -14.17 12.26
N SER A 304 -29.59 -15.45 11.92
CA SER A 304 -28.70 -16.13 10.97
C SER A 304 -28.80 -15.53 9.56
N VAL A 305 -30.03 -15.26 9.07
CA VAL A 305 -30.27 -14.66 7.75
C VAL A 305 -29.69 -13.24 7.68
N SER A 306 -29.91 -12.41 8.70
CA SER A 306 -29.34 -11.06 8.78
C SER A 306 -27.82 -11.09 8.81
N GLY A 307 -27.25 -11.97 9.63
CA GLY A 307 -25.80 -12.17 9.73
C GLY A 307 -25.19 -12.53 8.37
N MET A 308 -25.80 -13.48 7.64
CA MET A 308 -25.35 -13.90 6.30
C MET A 308 -25.37 -12.75 5.28
N VAL A 309 -26.40 -11.88 5.30
CA VAL A 309 -26.46 -10.73 4.41
C VAL A 309 -25.34 -9.74 4.71
N THR A 310 -25.15 -9.39 5.97
CA THR A 310 -24.10 -8.45 6.41
C THR A 310 -22.70 -8.99 6.08
N LEU A 311 -22.44 -10.25 6.44
CA LEU A 311 -21.16 -10.91 6.16
C LEU A 311 -20.93 -11.13 4.66
N GLY A 312 -21.99 -11.37 3.89
CA GLY A 312 -21.91 -11.49 2.43
C GLY A 312 -21.49 -10.18 1.77
N SER A 313 -22.04 -9.04 2.18
CA SER A 313 -21.61 -7.73 1.69
C SER A 313 -20.15 -7.42 2.07
N TRP A 314 -19.76 -7.71 3.32
CA TRP A 314 -18.40 -7.55 3.78
C TRP A 314 -17.41 -8.43 3.00
N LEU A 315 -17.75 -9.69 2.73
CA LEU A 315 -16.95 -10.59 1.90
C LEU A 315 -16.77 -10.06 0.47
N GLN A 316 -17.82 -9.46 -0.11
CA GLN A 316 -17.71 -8.82 -1.43
C GLN A 316 -16.71 -7.66 -1.43
N HIS A 317 -16.67 -6.83 -0.37
CA HIS A 317 -15.67 -5.78 -0.22
C HIS A 317 -14.25 -6.35 -0.09
N ALA A 318 -14.09 -7.41 0.71
CA ALA A 318 -12.82 -8.10 0.85
C ALA A 318 -12.32 -8.75 -0.46
N LEU A 319 -13.24 -9.34 -1.25
CA LEU A 319 -12.91 -9.90 -2.58
C LEU A 319 -12.49 -8.83 -3.57
N ARG A 320 -13.11 -7.64 -3.53
CA ARG A 320 -12.68 -6.49 -4.36
C ARG A 320 -11.29 -6.01 -3.96
N ALA A 321 -11.02 -5.85 -2.66
CA ALA A 321 -9.70 -5.48 -2.15
C ALA A 321 -8.63 -6.52 -2.53
N ALA A 322 -8.97 -7.83 -2.44
CA ALA A 322 -8.09 -8.91 -2.91
C ALA A 322 -7.83 -8.84 -4.42
N GLY A 323 -8.82 -8.39 -5.21
CA GLY A 323 -8.66 -8.14 -6.64
C GLY A 323 -7.61 -7.06 -6.93
N HIS A 324 -7.58 -5.97 -6.17
CA HIS A 324 -6.55 -4.93 -6.30
C HIS A 324 -5.16 -5.45 -5.90
N PHE A 325 -5.08 -6.30 -4.86
CA PHE A 325 -3.83 -6.92 -4.46
C PHE A 325 -3.29 -7.90 -5.52
N LEU A 326 -4.18 -8.74 -6.10
CA LEU A 326 -3.82 -9.63 -7.21
C LEU A 326 -3.34 -8.86 -8.43
N TRP A 327 -4.03 -7.76 -8.76
CA TRP A 327 -3.59 -6.89 -9.85
C TRP A 327 -2.17 -6.36 -9.62
N LEU A 328 -1.85 -5.89 -8.40
CA LEU A 328 -0.49 -5.44 -8.07
C LEU A 328 0.53 -6.59 -8.19
N ALA A 329 0.17 -7.79 -7.73
CA ALA A 329 1.04 -8.96 -7.84
C ALA A 329 1.26 -9.37 -9.31
N ASP A 330 0.20 -9.35 -10.13
CA ASP A 330 0.28 -9.63 -11.56
C ASP A 330 1.09 -8.52 -12.28
N HIS A 331 0.90 -7.26 -11.91
CA HIS A 331 1.66 -6.12 -12.45
C HIS A 331 3.16 -6.23 -12.11
N ALA A 332 3.50 -6.51 -10.86
CA ALA A 332 4.89 -6.69 -10.46
C ALA A 332 5.57 -7.92 -11.12
N ALA A 333 4.80 -8.88 -11.62
CA ALA A 333 5.29 -10.06 -12.31
C ALA A 333 5.42 -9.88 -13.83
N LEU A 334 5.08 -8.71 -14.38
CA LEU A 334 5.24 -8.45 -15.81
C LEU A 334 6.72 -8.58 -16.22
N PRO A 335 7.02 -9.12 -17.42
CA PRO A 335 8.40 -9.28 -17.89
C PRO A 335 9.18 -7.96 -17.94
N GLU A 336 8.52 -6.85 -18.20
CA GLU A 336 9.10 -5.49 -18.21
C GLU A 336 9.56 -5.04 -16.81
N HIS A 337 9.02 -5.65 -15.74
CA HIS A 337 9.42 -5.41 -14.35
C HIS A 337 10.36 -6.48 -13.81
N ALA A 338 10.87 -7.36 -14.66
CA ALA A 338 11.87 -8.32 -14.24
C ALA A 338 13.19 -7.60 -13.90
N THR A 339 13.75 -7.92 -12.74
CA THR A 339 15.04 -7.36 -12.28
C THR A 339 16.22 -7.86 -13.10
N ALA A 340 16.08 -9.04 -13.71
CA ALA A 340 17.07 -9.67 -14.56
C ALA A 340 16.43 -10.23 -15.82
N ARG A 341 16.99 -9.90 -16.99
CA ARG A 341 16.67 -10.55 -18.25
C ARG A 341 17.33 -11.94 -18.32
N PRO A 342 16.82 -12.87 -19.13
CA PRO A 342 17.50 -14.15 -19.36
C PRO A 342 18.95 -13.90 -19.81
N GLY A 343 19.93 -14.47 -19.11
CA GLY A 343 21.35 -14.26 -19.37
C GLY A 343 21.96 -13.00 -18.74
N ALA A 344 21.22 -12.29 -17.88
CA ALA A 344 21.71 -11.06 -17.24
C ALA A 344 23.01 -11.28 -16.46
N VAL A 345 23.93 -10.30 -16.59
CA VAL A 345 25.17 -10.25 -15.84
C VAL A 345 24.85 -9.91 -14.37
N ARG A 346 25.14 -10.85 -13.47
CA ARG A 346 24.88 -10.71 -12.03
C ARG A 346 26.02 -10.06 -11.25
N ALA A 347 27.22 -10.02 -11.85
CA ALA A 347 28.36 -9.35 -11.24
C ALA A 347 28.14 -7.84 -11.21
N THR A 348 28.49 -7.20 -10.11
CA THR A 348 28.51 -5.74 -10.01
C THR A 348 29.65 -5.21 -10.90
N PRO A 349 29.41 -4.27 -11.83
CA PRO A 349 30.46 -3.73 -12.68
C PRO A 349 31.53 -3.05 -11.83
N PRO A 350 32.82 -3.24 -12.18
CA PRO A 350 33.93 -2.62 -11.46
C PRO A 350 33.96 -1.10 -11.71
N PRO A 351 34.57 -0.31 -10.82
CA PRO A 351 34.87 1.09 -11.11
C PRO A 351 35.92 1.22 -12.21
N GLY A 352 35.96 2.37 -12.88
CA GLY A 352 36.97 2.68 -13.89
C GLY A 352 36.59 2.33 -15.32
N GLY A 353 35.32 2.01 -15.58
CA GLY A 353 34.78 1.83 -16.94
C GLY A 353 34.42 3.15 -17.62
N GLU A 354 34.40 3.14 -18.96
CA GLU A 354 33.90 4.23 -19.80
C GLU A 354 32.37 4.18 -19.87
N LEU A 355 31.71 5.35 -19.82
CA LEU A 355 30.26 5.48 -20.03
C LEU A 355 29.97 6.02 -21.44
N VAL A 356 29.17 5.32 -22.25
CA VAL A 356 28.78 5.76 -23.57
C VAL A 356 27.25 5.74 -23.70
N LEU A 357 26.71 6.85 -24.18
CA LEU A 357 25.31 6.98 -24.60
C LEU A 357 25.31 7.01 -26.13
N ASP A 358 24.58 6.13 -26.77
CA ASP A 358 24.50 5.96 -28.21
C ASP A 358 23.07 6.16 -28.70
N HIS A 359 22.81 7.31 -29.33
CA HIS A 359 21.51 7.73 -29.88
C HIS A 359 20.34 7.59 -28.86
N VAL A 360 20.58 7.96 -27.59
CA VAL A 360 19.62 7.80 -26.51
C VAL A 360 18.49 8.81 -26.63
N SER A 361 17.25 8.28 -26.74
CA SER A 361 16.02 9.08 -26.65
C SER A 361 15.11 8.54 -25.56
N PHE A 362 14.36 9.44 -24.92
CA PHE A 362 13.44 9.06 -23.86
C PHE A 362 12.20 9.93 -23.82
N THR A 363 11.04 9.25 -23.71
CA THR A 363 9.72 9.87 -23.50
C THR A 363 9.11 9.28 -22.24
N TYR A 364 8.63 10.13 -21.32
CA TYR A 364 7.92 9.65 -20.12
C TYR A 364 6.61 8.95 -20.49
N PRO A 365 6.18 7.95 -19.73
CA PRO A 365 4.89 7.29 -19.94
C PRO A 365 3.74 8.31 -19.98
N GLY A 366 2.93 8.26 -21.04
CA GLY A 366 1.80 9.17 -21.23
C GLY A 366 2.14 10.57 -21.76
N ALA A 367 3.43 10.90 -21.95
CA ALA A 367 3.83 12.14 -22.60
C ALA A 367 3.87 11.97 -24.13
N GLU A 368 3.53 13.05 -24.88
CA GLU A 368 3.56 13.05 -26.34
C GLU A 368 4.93 13.43 -26.91
N ARG A 369 5.74 14.14 -26.13
CA ARG A 369 7.03 14.68 -26.60
C ARG A 369 8.20 14.02 -25.87
N PRO A 370 9.28 13.70 -26.57
CA PRO A 370 10.50 13.22 -25.96
C PRO A 370 11.12 14.30 -25.06
N VAL A 371 11.65 13.90 -23.92
CA VAL A 371 12.42 14.76 -23.01
C VAL A 371 13.90 14.70 -23.34
N LEU A 372 14.37 13.57 -23.88
CA LEU A 372 15.72 13.44 -24.46
C LEU A 372 15.55 12.90 -25.87
N SER A 373 16.32 13.47 -26.80
CA SER A 373 16.27 13.14 -28.23
C SER A 373 17.68 13.00 -28.77
N ASP A 374 18.01 11.81 -29.27
CA ASP A 374 19.24 11.52 -29.97
C ASP A 374 20.52 11.95 -29.22
N VAL A 375 20.58 11.67 -27.92
CA VAL A 375 21.73 12.02 -27.08
C VAL A 375 22.88 11.06 -27.33
N CYS A 376 23.97 11.59 -27.90
CA CYS A 376 25.23 10.89 -28.10
C CYS A 376 26.30 11.51 -27.21
N LEU A 377 26.92 10.71 -26.33
CA LEU A 377 27.89 11.18 -25.37
C LEU A 377 28.87 10.07 -25.00
N ARG A 378 30.16 10.39 -24.96
CA ARG A 378 31.21 9.49 -24.50
C ARG A 378 31.93 10.11 -23.31
N VAL A 379 31.96 9.41 -22.20
CA VAL A 379 32.58 9.87 -20.96
C VAL A 379 33.66 8.85 -20.54
N PRO A 380 34.93 9.21 -20.72
CA PRO A 380 36.04 8.33 -20.36
C PRO A 380 36.03 7.97 -18.87
N ALA A 381 36.68 6.84 -18.52
CA ALA A 381 36.83 6.41 -17.14
C ALA A 381 37.47 7.51 -16.28
N GLY A 382 36.96 7.67 -15.05
CA GLY A 382 37.49 8.64 -14.09
C GLY A 382 37.21 10.10 -14.40
N THR A 383 36.45 10.40 -15.45
CA THR A 383 36.09 11.76 -15.86
C THR A 383 34.95 12.31 -15.01
N THR A 384 35.06 13.56 -14.60
CA THR A 384 33.95 14.33 -14.03
C THR A 384 33.22 15.05 -15.16
N LEU A 385 32.01 14.61 -15.46
CA LEU A 385 31.09 15.20 -16.42
C LEU A 385 30.17 16.18 -15.71
N ALA A 386 30.13 17.45 -16.12
CA ALA A 386 29.08 18.38 -15.73
C ALA A 386 27.97 18.45 -16.81
N VAL A 387 26.73 18.31 -16.40
CA VAL A 387 25.54 18.46 -17.26
C VAL A 387 24.86 19.77 -16.90
N VAL A 388 24.86 20.70 -17.85
CA VAL A 388 24.26 22.05 -17.71
C VAL A 388 23.15 22.26 -18.72
N GLY A 389 22.28 23.22 -18.49
CA GLY A 389 21.17 23.57 -19.39
C GLY A 389 20.02 24.20 -18.64
N GLU A 390 19.05 24.73 -19.35
CA GLU A 390 17.86 25.33 -18.76
C GLU A 390 16.99 24.32 -17.97
N ASN A 391 16.06 24.85 -17.17
CA ASN A 391 15.10 24.00 -16.48
C ASN A 391 14.21 23.26 -17.49
N GLY A 392 14.06 21.95 -17.32
CA GLY A 392 13.33 21.12 -18.25
C GLY A 392 14.16 20.55 -19.42
N ALA A 393 15.44 20.88 -19.54
CA ALA A 393 16.32 20.39 -20.62
C ALA A 393 16.61 18.87 -20.56
N GLY A 394 16.14 18.13 -19.54
CA GLY A 394 16.31 16.68 -19.43
C GLY A 394 17.45 16.22 -18.52
N LYS A 395 18.12 17.10 -17.77
CA LYS A 395 19.27 16.79 -16.89
C LYS A 395 18.97 15.71 -15.85
N THR A 396 17.93 15.89 -15.04
CA THR A 396 17.46 14.90 -14.04
C THR A 396 16.98 13.61 -14.71
N THR A 397 16.39 13.71 -15.91
CA THR A 397 15.96 12.54 -16.71
C THR A 397 17.17 11.69 -17.10
N LEU A 398 18.26 12.33 -17.52
CA LEU A 398 19.52 11.63 -17.82
C LEU A 398 20.04 10.88 -16.57
N ALA A 399 20.06 11.53 -15.41
CA ALA A 399 20.44 10.88 -14.14
C ALA A 399 19.56 9.68 -13.82
N LYS A 400 18.23 9.78 -14.02
CA LYS A 400 17.27 8.67 -13.81
C LYS A 400 17.51 7.49 -14.76
N LEU A 401 17.86 7.74 -16.04
CA LEU A 401 18.22 6.70 -17.01
C LEU A 401 19.52 5.98 -16.61
N LEU A 402 20.54 6.71 -16.20
CA LEU A 402 21.80 6.13 -15.71
C LEU A 402 21.57 5.24 -14.48
N CYS A 403 20.59 5.56 -13.62
CA CYS A 403 20.18 4.74 -12.49
C CYS A 403 19.27 3.56 -12.88
N ARG A 404 18.92 3.42 -14.17
CA ARG A 404 17.91 2.47 -14.64
C ARG A 404 16.60 2.55 -13.86
N LEU A 405 16.19 3.77 -13.49
CA LEU A 405 14.85 4.04 -12.96
C LEU A 405 13.82 4.09 -14.10
N TYR A 406 14.31 4.34 -15.31
CA TYR A 406 13.63 4.20 -16.59
C TYR A 406 14.58 3.55 -17.59
N GLU A 407 14.03 2.93 -18.64
CA GLU A 407 14.80 2.48 -19.79
C GLU A 407 14.66 3.48 -20.95
N PRO A 408 15.69 3.69 -21.79
CA PRO A 408 15.59 4.52 -22.99
C PRO A 408 14.45 4.04 -23.90
N THR A 409 13.76 4.97 -24.56
CA THR A 409 12.76 4.64 -25.60
C THR A 409 13.45 4.13 -26.87
N SER A 410 14.63 4.67 -27.18
CA SER A 410 15.53 4.20 -28.26
C SER A 410 16.99 4.50 -27.92
N GLY A 411 17.90 3.85 -28.61
CA GLY A 411 19.34 3.92 -28.34
C GLY A 411 19.76 2.99 -27.21
N SER A 412 21.01 3.09 -26.78
CA SER A 412 21.58 2.26 -25.71
C SER A 412 22.54 3.06 -24.84
N ILE A 413 22.70 2.60 -23.60
CA ILE A 413 23.68 3.13 -22.64
C ILE A 413 24.60 1.99 -22.29
N THR A 414 25.90 2.15 -22.52
CA THR A 414 26.90 1.13 -22.22
C THR A 414 27.87 1.62 -21.15
N TYR A 415 28.33 0.71 -20.33
CA TYR A 415 29.40 0.92 -19.35
C TYR A 415 30.47 -0.13 -19.55
N ASP A 416 31.69 0.31 -19.81
CA ASP A 416 32.85 -0.54 -20.16
C ASP A 416 32.55 -1.49 -21.33
N GLY A 417 31.83 -0.99 -22.34
CA GLY A 417 31.42 -1.74 -23.53
C GLY A 417 30.21 -2.67 -23.37
N GLU A 418 29.69 -2.86 -22.15
CA GLU A 418 28.51 -3.68 -21.87
C GLU A 418 27.27 -2.80 -21.69
N ASP A 419 26.15 -3.19 -22.33
CA ASP A 419 24.88 -2.48 -22.14
C ASP A 419 24.43 -2.56 -20.67
N ILE A 420 24.12 -1.40 -20.06
CA ILE A 420 23.65 -1.37 -18.68
C ILE A 420 22.36 -2.18 -18.50
N ALA A 421 21.55 -2.35 -19.57
CA ALA A 421 20.36 -3.17 -19.56
C ALA A 421 20.66 -4.69 -19.47
N ALA A 422 21.88 -5.12 -19.82
CA ALA A 422 22.32 -6.50 -19.71
C ALA A 422 22.64 -6.92 -18.26
N PHE A 423 22.91 -5.98 -17.36
CA PHE A 423 23.12 -6.28 -15.96
C PHE A 423 21.80 -6.59 -15.25
N ASP A 424 21.86 -7.43 -14.19
CA ASP A 424 20.81 -7.45 -13.18
C ASP A 424 20.66 -6.04 -12.57
N VAL A 425 19.43 -5.55 -12.42
CA VAL A 425 19.19 -4.18 -11.94
C VAL A 425 19.80 -3.92 -10.56
N HIS A 426 19.73 -4.91 -9.66
CA HIS A 426 20.32 -4.77 -8.34
C HIS A 426 21.85 -4.79 -8.39
N ALA A 427 22.44 -5.60 -9.29
CA ALA A 427 23.88 -5.61 -9.52
C ALA A 427 24.37 -4.25 -10.05
N TRP A 428 23.65 -3.70 -11.06
CA TRP A 428 23.92 -2.37 -11.57
C TRP A 428 23.84 -1.30 -10.48
N ARG A 429 22.71 -1.23 -9.77
CA ARG A 429 22.49 -0.21 -8.73
C ARG A 429 23.43 -0.35 -7.53
N ARG A 430 23.96 -1.53 -7.24
CA ARG A 430 25.03 -1.68 -6.26
C ARG A 430 26.34 -1.00 -6.67
N ALA A 431 26.55 -0.81 -7.97
CA ALA A 431 27.70 -0.07 -8.48
C ALA A 431 27.51 1.45 -8.49
N LEU A 432 26.30 1.95 -8.17
CA LEU A 432 26.00 3.37 -8.22
C LEU A 432 26.07 4.01 -6.84
N THR A 433 26.46 5.28 -6.86
CA THR A 433 26.29 6.22 -5.76
C THR A 433 25.52 7.42 -6.28
N VAL A 434 24.38 7.76 -5.66
CA VAL A 434 23.45 8.77 -6.18
C VAL A 434 22.96 9.69 -5.07
N CYS A 435 22.99 11.00 -5.36
CA CYS A 435 22.27 12.00 -4.57
C CYS A 435 21.34 12.78 -5.52
N PHE A 436 20.03 12.63 -5.35
CA PHE A 436 19.03 13.40 -6.11
C PHE A 436 18.74 14.74 -5.44
N GLN A 437 18.23 15.69 -6.21
CA GLN A 437 17.79 17.00 -5.75
C GLN A 437 16.70 16.90 -4.69
N ASP A 438 15.70 16.06 -4.94
CA ASP A 438 14.55 15.77 -4.08
C ASP A 438 14.80 14.56 -3.16
N PHE A 439 15.94 14.54 -2.49
CA PHE A 439 16.32 13.44 -1.60
C PHE A 439 15.31 13.20 -0.47
N GLN A 440 15.03 11.92 -0.18
CA GLN A 440 14.14 11.54 0.90
C GLN A 440 14.79 11.76 2.28
N ARG A 441 14.05 12.43 3.18
CA ARG A 441 14.38 12.55 4.59
C ARG A 441 13.92 11.29 5.30
N PHE A 442 14.86 10.38 5.57
CA PHE A 442 14.55 9.18 6.36
C PHE A 442 14.64 9.52 7.84
N GLU A 443 13.50 9.63 8.50
CA GLU A 443 13.38 9.90 9.94
C GLU A 443 13.75 8.64 10.77
N PHE A 444 14.98 8.18 10.61
CA PHE A 444 15.60 7.11 11.37
C PHE A 444 16.67 7.71 12.31
N SER A 445 17.44 6.88 13.03
CA SER A 445 18.67 7.40 13.66
C SER A 445 19.65 7.93 12.61
N LEU A 446 20.52 8.89 12.97
CA LEU A 446 21.53 9.41 12.04
C LEU A 446 22.37 8.27 11.43
N ARG A 447 22.76 7.28 12.24
CA ARG A 447 23.45 6.07 11.80
C ARG A 447 22.69 5.36 10.68
N THR A 448 21.43 5.08 10.91
CA THR A 448 20.59 4.37 9.92
C THR A 448 20.30 5.24 8.70
N ALA A 449 20.01 6.54 8.89
CA ALA A 449 19.70 7.47 7.80
C ALA A 449 20.86 7.64 6.80
N VAL A 450 22.10 7.48 7.27
CA VAL A 450 23.29 7.43 6.43
C VAL A 450 23.55 5.99 5.94
N GLY A 451 23.49 5.00 6.86
CA GLY A 451 23.85 3.60 6.60
C GLY A 451 23.01 2.91 5.51
N VAL A 452 21.74 3.35 5.27
CA VAL A 452 20.93 2.82 4.17
C VAL A 452 21.55 3.02 2.78
N GLY A 453 22.58 3.85 2.65
CA GLY A 453 23.35 4.00 1.41
C GLY A 453 24.13 2.74 1.02
N ASP A 454 24.57 1.94 2.03
CA ASP A 454 25.22 0.64 1.84
C ASP A 454 24.94 -0.26 3.05
N LEU A 455 23.81 -0.94 3.03
CA LEU A 455 23.33 -1.76 4.16
C LEU A 455 24.34 -2.82 4.64
N PRO A 456 25.07 -3.54 3.77
CA PRO A 456 26.08 -4.51 4.22
C PRO A 456 27.19 -3.89 5.08
N ARG A 457 27.50 -2.60 4.85
CA ARG A 457 28.56 -1.88 5.56
C ARG A 457 28.06 -0.98 6.69
N ALA A 458 26.75 -0.83 6.82
CA ALA A 458 26.15 0.04 7.84
C ALA A 458 26.56 -0.34 9.28
N GLU A 459 26.81 -1.62 9.52
CA GLU A 459 27.23 -2.19 10.81
C GLU A 459 28.76 -2.22 10.99
N GLU A 460 29.56 -1.88 9.95
CA GLU A 460 31.01 -1.85 10.06
C GLU A 460 31.47 -0.67 10.93
N PRO A 461 32.38 -0.89 11.92
CA PRO A 461 32.89 0.19 12.75
C PRO A 461 33.51 1.33 11.93
N GLY A 462 33.05 2.56 12.19
CA GLY A 462 33.56 3.76 11.53
C GLY A 462 33.14 3.97 10.09
N ALA A 463 32.34 3.08 9.48
CA ALA A 463 31.89 3.25 8.08
C ALA A 463 30.98 4.47 7.91
N VAL A 464 30.04 4.66 8.83
CA VAL A 464 29.13 5.81 8.84
C VAL A 464 29.89 7.12 9.09
N GLU A 465 30.84 7.13 10.02
CA GLU A 465 31.71 8.28 10.32
C GLU A 465 32.53 8.68 9.08
N ARG A 466 33.14 7.69 8.41
CA ARG A 466 33.87 7.96 7.15
C ARG A 466 32.96 8.52 6.07
N ALA A 467 31.73 8.02 5.95
CA ALA A 467 30.74 8.55 5.02
C ALA A 467 30.31 9.98 5.37
N LEU A 468 30.10 10.27 6.66
CA LEU A 468 29.82 11.61 7.15
C LEU A 468 30.97 12.58 6.83
N LEU A 469 32.22 12.14 6.98
CA LEU A 469 33.37 12.96 6.63
C LEU A 469 33.40 13.29 5.14
N ARG A 470 33.19 12.28 4.26
CA ARG A 470 33.14 12.48 2.81
C ARG A 470 31.97 13.37 2.39
N GLY A 471 30.78 13.15 2.96
CA GLY A 471 29.55 13.89 2.66
C GLY A 471 29.41 15.26 3.33
N GLY A 472 30.43 15.71 4.06
CA GLY A 472 30.43 17.04 4.73
C GLY A 472 29.56 17.10 5.98
N GLY A 473 29.15 15.97 6.53
CA GLY A 473 28.34 15.83 7.75
C GLY A 473 29.13 15.49 9.02
N ALA A 474 30.45 15.55 9.01
CA ALA A 474 31.30 15.13 10.12
C ALA A 474 30.99 15.81 11.48
N ALA A 475 30.49 17.06 11.45
CA ALA A 475 30.11 17.79 12.66
C ALA A 475 28.72 17.37 13.22
N LEU A 476 27.88 16.68 12.42
CA LEU A 476 26.50 16.36 12.81
C LEU A 476 26.40 15.54 14.11
N PRO A 477 27.20 14.47 14.31
CA PRO A 477 27.13 13.70 15.55
C PRO A 477 27.39 14.54 16.80
N GLY A 478 28.29 15.53 16.72
CA GLY A 478 28.62 16.41 17.84
C GLY A 478 27.56 17.46 18.15
N LEU A 479 26.65 17.72 17.22
CA LEU A 479 25.52 18.65 17.38
C LEU A 479 24.27 17.95 17.91
N LEU A 480 24.25 16.62 17.97
CA LEU A 480 23.09 15.83 18.31
C LEU A 480 23.23 15.20 19.72
N PRO A 481 22.15 15.12 20.50
CA PRO A 481 22.21 14.71 21.91
C PRO A 481 22.74 13.28 22.14
N HIS A 482 22.51 12.39 21.18
CA HIS A 482 22.98 10.98 21.25
C HIS A 482 23.89 10.63 20.06
N GLY A 483 24.55 11.62 19.46
CA GLY A 483 25.46 11.41 18.33
C GLY A 483 24.78 10.68 17.18
N LEU A 484 25.42 9.59 16.71
CA LEU A 484 24.90 8.76 15.60
C LEU A 484 23.56 8.07 15.90
N ASP A 485 23.25 7.83 17.18
CA ASP A 485 22.06 7.09 17.57
C ASP A 485 20.87 8.02 17.87
N THR A 486 21.02 9.33 17.63
CA THR A 486 19.93 10.31 17.73
C THR A 486 18.88 10.04 16.66
N PRO A 487 17.59 9.85 17.03
CA PRO A 487 16.49 9.82 16.09
C PRO A 487 16.37 11.16 15.36
N LEU A 488 16.21 11.13 14.04
CA LEU A 488 15.97 12.33 13.23
C LEU A 488 14.47 12.50 12.98
N GLY A 489 14.04 13.75 12.87
CA GLY A 489 12.63 14.11 12.65
C GLY A 489 11.89 14.42 13.95
N ALA A 490 10.94 15.36 13.86
CA ALA A 490 10.15 15.83 15.01
C ALA A 490 9.00 14.87 15.40
N ALA A 491 8.72 13.84 14.60
CA ALA A 491 7.61 12.93 14.82
C ALA A 491 7.84 11.90 15.94
N PHE A 492 9.09 11.68 16.34
CA PHE A 492 9.46 10.67 17.34
C PHE A 492 9.86 11.29 18.67
N PRO A 493 9.56 10.64 19.83
CA PRO A 493 10.04 11.08 21.12
C PRO A 493 11.58 11.15 21.16
N GLY A 494 12.14 12.31 21.56
CA GLY A 494 13.57 12.54 21.54
C GLY A 494 14.18 12.77 20.15
N GLY A 495 13.35 12.86 19.12
CA GLY A 495 13.77 13.16 17.76
C GLY A 495 14.19 14.61 17.58
N VAL A 496 15.22 14.84 16.77
CA VAL A 496 15.73 16.18 16.44
C VAL A 496 15.51 16.43 14.96
N ASP A 497 14.77 17.52 14.64
CA ASP A 497 14.67 17.95 13.25
C ASP A 497 15.93 18.70 12.82
N LEU A 498 16.38 18.42 11.62
CA LEU A 498 17.57 19.03 11.03
C LEU A 498 17.18 20.17 10.11
N SER A 499 18.03 21.19 9.99
CA SER A 499 17.88 22.20 8.94
C SER A 499 17.99 21.55 7.55
N THR A 500 17.46 22.19 6.51
CA THR A 500 17.53 21.67 5.14
C THR A 500 18.96 21.39 4.69
N GLY A 501 19.92 22.27 5.04
CA GLY A 501 21.32 22.06 4.74
C GLY A 501 21.94 20.90 5.53
N GLN A 502 21.51 20.63 6.77
CA GLN A 502 21.93 19.45 7.52
C GLN A 502 21.35 18.16 6.93
N TRP A 503 20.07 18.16 6.54
CA TRP A 503 19.46 17.04 5.81
C TRP A 503 20.18 16.74 4.51
N GLN A 504 20.61 17.78 3.79
CA GLN A 504 21.41 17.63 2.58
C GLN A 504 22.75 16.97 2.85
N LYS A 505 23.45 17.35 3.95
CA LYS A 505 24.69 16.68 4.38
C LYS A 505 24.44 15.20 4.75
N VAL A 506 23.30 14.85 5.36
CA VAL A 506 22.90 13.46 5.59
C VAL A 506 22.69 12.72 4.28
N ALA A 507 22.01 13.32 3.30
CA ALA A 507 21.77 12.71 1.98
C ALA A 507 23.09 12.48 1.23
N MET A 508 24.01 13.45 1.26
CA MET A 508 25.34 13.31 0.68
C MET A 508 26.18 12.24 1.38
N SER A 509 26.11 12.18 2.71
CA SER A 509 26.81 11.15 3.48
C SER A 509 26.26 9.76 3.15
N ARG A 510 24.95 9.62 2.99
CA ARG A 510 24.30 8.40 2.49
C ARG A 510 24.81 8.02 1.11
N ALA A 511 24.86 8.97 0.19
CA ALA A 511 25.40 8.75 -1.15
C ALA A 511 26.86 8.26 -1.11
N THR A 512 27.66 8.74 -0.19
CA THR A 512 29.09 8.40 -0.07
C THR A 512 29.39 7.18 0.82
N MET A 513 28.38 6.41 1.26
CA MET A 513 28.58 5.16 1.99
C MET A 513 29.35 4.12 1.17
N ARG A 514 29.11 4.05 -0.14
CA ARG A 514 29.86 3.20 -1.07
C ARG A 514 31.18 3.84 -1.41
N GLU A 515 32.27 3.13 -1.13
CA GLU A 515 33.63 3.67 -1.30
C GLU A 515 34.17 3.55 -2.72
N ARG A 516 33.67 2.57 -3.50
CA ARG A 516 34.16 2.27 -4.86
C ARG A 516 32.99 2.11 -5.84
N PRO A 517 32.22 3.16 -6.12
CA PRO A 517 31.17 3.07 -7.11
C PRO A 517 31.76 3.06 -8.53
N ALA A 518 31.02 2.48 -9.48
CA ALA A 518 31.29 2.62 -10.91
C ALA A 518 30.90 4.02 -11.42
N LEU A 519 29.74 4.51 -10.96
CA LEU A 519 29.24 5.86 -11.25
C LEU A 519 28.87 6.58 -9.95
N LEU A 520 29.27 7.86 -9.87
CA LEU A 520 28.81 8.82 -8.87
C LEU A 520 27.92 9.85 -9.56
N ILE A 521 26.64 9.90 -9.22
CA ILE A 521 25.66 10.79 -9.81
C ILE A 521 25.19 11.79 -8.74
N LEU A 522 25.36 13.08 -9.03
CA LEU A 522 25.03 14.17 -8.13
C LEU A 522 24.09 15.13 -8.86
N ASP A 523 22.82 15.10 -8.53
CA ASP A 523 21.78 15.95 -9.13
C ASP A 523 21.46 17.11 -8.18
N GLU A 524 21.99 18.30 -8.49
CA GLU A 524 21.89 19.54 -7.69
C GLU A 524 22.19 19.34 -6.18
N PRO A 525 23.30 18.68 -5.83
CA PRO A 525 23.54 18.23 -4.44
C PRO A 525 23.79 19.36 -3.45
N ALA A 526 23.90 20.60 -3.92
CA ALA A 526 24.30 21.76 -3.13
C ALA A 526 23.24 22.89 -3.14
N ALA A 527 22.01 22.62 -3.52
CA ALA A 527 20.95 23.64 -3.64
C ALA A 527 20.77 24.50 -2.36
N SER A 528 21.08 23.95 -1.18
CA SER A 528 20.94 24.62 0.12
C SER A 528 22.29 24.89 0.83
N LEU A 529 23.42 24.70 0.14
CA LEU A 529 24.76 24.98 0.67
C LEU A 529 25.28 26.32 0.18
N ASP A 530 26.11 26.97 0.98
CA ASP A 530 26.92 28.11 0.56
C ASP A 530 28.02 27.67 -0.42
N ALA A 531 28.50 28.60 -1.24
CA ALA A 531 29.45 28.31 -2.32
C ALA A 531 30.79 27.70 -1.81
N ALA A 532 31.24 28.07 -0.63
CA ALA A 532 32.47 27.52 -0.04
C ALA A 532 32.26 26.06 0.41
N SER A 533 31.15 25.77 1.09
CA SER A 533 30.80 24.40 1.50
C SER A 533 30.56 23.48 0.32
N GLU A 534 30.02 24.00 -0.77
CA GLU A 534 29.83 23.26 -2.01
C GLU A 534 31.18 22.91 -2.66
N HIS A 535 32.06 23.90 -2.81
CA HIS A 535 33.39 23.70 -3.38
C HIS A 535 34.17 22.64 -2.60
N ASP A 536 34.19 22.75 -1.26
CA ASP A 536 34.86 21.78 -0.38
C ASP A 536 34.27 20.38 -0.48
N LEU A 537 32.94 20.26 -0.65
CA LEU A 537 32.26 18.99 -0.83
C LEU A 537 32.73 18.29 -2.12
N PHE A 538 32.74 19.03 -3.23
CA PHE A 538 33.20 18.49 -4.53
C PHE A 538 34.68 18.17 -4.53
N ALA A 539 35.52 19.02 -3.93
CA ALA A 539 36.94 18.76 -3.80
C ALA A 539 37.21 17.46 -3.02
N ARG A 540 36.45 17.21 -1.95
CA ARG A 540 36.52 15.96 -1.18
C ARG A 540 36.04 14.75 -1.97
N CYS A 541 34.91 14.86 -2.67
CA CYS A 541 34.38 13.79 -3.51
C CYS A 541 35.35 13.42 -4.63
N ALA A 542 35.92 14.42 -5.32
CA ALA A 542 36.89 14.24 -6.37
C ALA A 542 38.23 13.67 -5.84
N ALA A 543 38.67 14.09 -4.66
CA ALA A 543 39.87 13.55 -4.03
C ALA A 543 39.68 12.09 -3.60
N ALA A 544 38.55 11.77 -2.98
CA ALA A 544 38.20 10.41 -2.60
C ALA A 544 38.08 9.47 -3.81
N SER A 545 37.51 9.97 -4.90
CA SER A 545 37.40 9.26 -6.17
C SER A 545 38.76 8.93 -6.77
N ARG A 546 39.70 9.90 -6.79
CA ARG A 546 41.07 9.71 -7.32
C ARG A 546 41.93 8.80 -6.47
N ALA A 547 41.71 8.75 -5.17
CA ALA A 547 42.47 7.90 -4.27
C ALA A 547 42.17 6.38 -4.41
N CYS A 548 41.12 6.01 -5.16
CA CYS A 548 40.67 4.61 -5.26
C CYS A 548 41.39 3.76 -6.31
N GLY A 549 42.40 4.25 -7.02
CA GLY A 549 43.16 3.49 -8.03
C GLY A 549 42.40 3.19 -9.33
N ALA A 550 41.08 3.21 -9.29
CA ALA A 550 40.15 3.12 -10.45
C ALA A 550 39.01 4.13 -10.19
N PRO A 551 39.17 5.41 -10.58
CA PRO A 551 38.21 6.44 -10.28
C PRO A 551 36.89 6.23 -11.04
N PRO A 552 35.72 6.42 -10.39
CA PRO A 552 34.42 6.32 -11.05
C PRO A 552 34.23 7.45 -12.06
N VAL A 553 33.33 7.24 -13.01
CA VAL A 553 32.75 8.36 -13.74
C VAL A 553 31.86 9.15 -12.79
N THR A 554 32.08 10.46 -12.68
CA THR A 554 31.26 11.36 -11.87
C THR A 554 30.35 12.17 -12.79
N VAL A 555 29.05 12.08 -12.63
CA VAL A 555 28.05 12.88 -13.35
C VAL A 555 27.47 13.91 -12.40
N LEU A 556 27.72 15.17 -12.69
CA LEU A 556 27.29 16.32 -11.92
C LEU A 556 26.25 17.11 -12.69
N VAL A 557 25.04 17.17 -12.20
CA VAL A 557 24.03 18.12 -12.68
C VAL A 557 24.06 19.34 -11.77
N SER A 558 24.38 20.51 -12.33
CA SER A 558 24.44 21.75 -11.55
C SER A 558 24.14 22.95 -12.44
N HIS A 559 23.51 23.95 -11.86
CA HIS A 559 23.34 25.28 -12.43
C HIS A 559 24.35 26.30 -11.84
N ARG A 560 25.21 25.87 -10.91
CA ARG A 560 26.23 26.71 -10.27
C ARG A 560 27.56 26.58 -10.99
N PHE A 561 27.92 27.64 -11.70
CA PHE A 561 29.12 27.62 -12.57
C PHE A 561 30.45 27.49 -11.82
N ALA A 562 30.51 27.87 -10.53
CA ALA A 562 31.70 27.63 -9.71
C ALA A 562 32.05 26.14 -9.64
N THR A 563 31.05 25.28 -9.57
CA THR A 563 31.19 23.83 -9.51
C THR A 563 31.38 23.22 -10.89
N VAL A 564 30.61 23.69 -11.88
CA VAL A 564 30.70 23.23 -13.28
C VAL A 564 32.10 23.40 -13.84
N ARG A 565 32.80 24.51 -13.50
CA ARG A 565 34.16 24.80 -13.94
C ARG A 565 35.20 23.75 -13.48
N MET A 566 34.92 22.99 -12.45
CA MET A 566 35.81 21.95 -11.93
C MET A 566 35.70 20.63 -12.72
N ALA A 567 34.71 20.49 -13.59
CA ALA A 567 34.51 19.30 -14.39
C ALA A 567 35.53 19.18 -15.53
N ASP A 568 35.95 17.93 -15.79
CA ASP A 568 36.85 17.61 -16.89
C ASP A 568 36.14 17.74 -18.26
N LEU A 569 34.84 17.47 -18.27
CA LEU A 569 33.99 17.54 -19.47
C LEU A 569 32.67 18.22 -19.11
N ILE A 570 32.21 19.14 -19.93
CA ILE A 570 30.93 19.83 -19.78
C ILE A 570 30.06 19.51 -20.99
N VAL A 571 28.81 19.17 -20.74
CA VAL A 571 27.77 18.97 -21.76
C VAL A 571 26.65 19.95 -21.52
N VAL A 572 26.28 20.68 -22.56
CA VAL A 572 25.10 21.56 -22.55
C VAL A 572 23.93 20.85 -23.19
N LEU A 573 22.89 20.64 -22.40
CA LEU A 573 21.60 20.13 -22.88
C LEU A 573 20.63 21.27 -23.14
N ASP A 574 20.05 21.25 -24.33
CA ASP A 574 19.01 22.18 -24.75
C ASP A 574 17.92 21.44 -25.52
N GLY A 575 16.65 21.64 -25.12
CA GLY A 575 15.50 20.96 -25.73
C GLY A 575 15.64 19.43 -25.82
N GLY A 576 16.34 18.82 -24.86
CA GLY A 576 16.56 17.37 -24.83
C GLY A 576 17.68 16.85 -25.69
N THR A 577 18.48 17.73 -26.34
CA THR A 577 19.60 17.36 -27.22
C THR A 577 20.92 17.89 -26.68
N VAL A 578 22.03 17.23 -27.01
CA VAL A 578 23.38 17.75 -26.72
C VAL A 578 23.70 18.85 -27.72
N ARG A 579 23.88 20.09 -27.25
CA ARG A 579 24.20 21.25 -28.06
C ARG A 579 25.71 21.50 -28.15
N GLU A 580 26.36 21.42 -26.98
CA GLU A 580 27.78 21.70 -26.86
C GLU A 580 28.45 20.68 -25.95
N THR A 581 29.70 20.35 -26.24
CA THR A 581 30.52 19.46 -25.42
C THR A 581 31.97 19.93 -25.45
N GLY A 582 32.57 20.12 -24.28
CA GLY A 582 33.95 20.55 -24.18
C GLY A 582 34.43 20.83 -22.76
N THR A 583 35.62 21.38 -22.61
CA THR A 583 36.12 21.92 -21.35
C THR A 583 35.60 23.34 -21.14
N HIS A 584 35.68 23.81 -19.87
CA HIS A 584 35.27 25.18 -19.52
C HIS A 584 35.88 26.25 -20.43
N ASP A 585 37.21 26.20 -20.60
CA ASP A 585 37.94 27.22 -21.37
C ASP A 585 37.58 27.19 -22.87
N ARG A 586 37.39 25.99 -23.43
CA ARG A 586 37.00 25.83 -24.83
C ARG A 586 35.58 26.36 -25.06
N LEU A 587 34.61 25.96 -24.25
CA LEU A 587 33.22 26.39 -24.41
C LEU A 587 33.04 27.90 -24.17
N LEU A 588 33.89 28.53 -23.34
CA LEU A 588 33.92 29.98 -23.21
C LEU A 588 34.50 30.66 -24.45
N ALA A 589 35.56 30.07 -25.05
CA ALA A 589 36.19 30.62 -26.27
C ALA A 589 35.28 30.47 -27.49
N ASP A 590 34.48 29.40 -27.56
CA ASP A 590 33.50 29.15 -28.63
C ASP A 590 32.31 30.14 -28.58
N ASP A 591 32.15 30.91 -27.50
CA ASP A 591 31.14 31.96 -27.29
C ASP A 591 29.68 31.50 -27.56
N GLY A 592 29.39 30.23 -27.28
CA GLY A 592 28.11 29.60 -27.52
C GLY A 592 27.15 29.71 -26.32
N MET A 593 26.17 28.79 -26.24
CA MET A 593 25.14 28.73 -25.20
C MET A 593 25.77 28.60 -23.80
N TYR A 594 26.84 27.82 -23.65
CA TYR A 594 27.56 27.73 -22.37
C TYR A 594 28.08 29.09 -21.91
N ALA A 595 28.69 29.86 -22.78
CA ALA A 595 29.22 31.18 -22.44
C ALA A 595 28.10 32.16 -22.06
N GLU A 596 26.95 32.07 -22.71
CA GLU A 596 25.76 32.85 -22.38
C GLU A 596 25.22 32.51 -20.98
N LEU A 597 24.99 31.21 -20.69
CA LEU A 597 24.55 30.73 -19.40
C LEU A 597 25.54 31.11 -18.28
N TYR A 598 26.84 31.01 -18.54
CA TYR A 598 27.89 31.41 -17.62
C TYR A 598 27.84 32.91 -17.28
N ARG A 599 27.65 33.77 -18.27
CA ARG A 599 27.53 35.23 -18.06
C ARG A 599 26.28 35.59 -17.26
N LEU A 600 25.15 34.92 -17.55
CA LEU A 600 23.91 35.11 -16.79
C LEU A 600 24.06 34.68 -15.34
N GLY A 601 24.68 33.52 -15.09
CA GLY A 601 24.93 33.00 -13.74
C GLY A 601 25.85 33.91 -12.92
N ARG A 602 26.85 34.54 -13.52
CA ARG A 602 27.71 35.51 -12.82
C ARG A 602 26.97 36.79 -12.39
N ARG A 603 26.10 37.33 -13.28
CA ARG A 603 25.28 38.51 -12.94
C ARG A 603 24.29 38.29 -11.82
N GLY A 604 23.85 37.05 -11.60
CA GLY A 604 22.96 36.67 -10.51
C GLY A 604 23.68 36.39 -9.18
N SER A 605 25.02 36.35 -9.17
CA SER A 605 25.85 36.07 -8.01
C SER A 605 26.56 37.31 -7.46
N GLU A 606 26.57 38.41 -8.20
CA GLU A 606 26.94 39.75 -7.76
C GLU A 606 25.70 40.50 -7.21
#